data_3a4270ecd88235271f88004d4eb1d3c5
#
_entry.id   3a4270ecd88235271f88004d4eb1d3c5
#
_cell.length_a   1.000
_cell.length_b   1.000
_cell.length_c   1.000
_cell.angle_alpha   90.00
_cell.angle_beta   90.00
_cell.angle_gamma   90.00
#
_symmetry.space_group_name_H-M   'P 1'
#
loop_
_entity.id
_entity.type
_entity.pdbx_description
1 polymer ?
#
loop_
_entity_poly.entity_id
_entity_poly.type
_entity_poly.pdbx_seq_one_letter_code
_entity_poly.pdbx_strand_id
1 'polypeptide(L)'
;MAPLWRYLPTVLLAFAASLGVAVLLILTKKWHGIFTMDEDQGIQKFHHCPTPRIGGVAITAGALAAYLVSTPATESHAMLGLLLVAGIPAFLFGLLEDITKRVSVTTRLVATMTSGLTAWYLVGISLTDIGIPWINNLLHFTLFSVLFTAFAIGGVANALNIIDGFNGLASGFSILALLCLAAIAYSVGDTSLAVLCAVLAASVAGFFCLNWPLGKLFLGDGGAYFVGYALAWVCVLMVERNDAVSPFSMLLVCSYPVTEVVFSIYRRKMRHLAPGQPDRLHLHSLLMARHISKRLDSRWANPATGIIVVGLTTPSLVLAYLLQANTPASVVGFVVIIVCYLTLYARMVKFRWTTPFCFFQVKPR
;
A
#
# COMPACT_ATOMS: atom_id res chain seq x y z
N MET A 1 25.50 -7.88 15.45
CA MET A 1 24.60 -6.95 14.71
C MET A 1 25.19 -5.56 14.65
N ALA A 2 25.25 -4.93 13.47
CA ALA A 2 25.63 -3.51 13.42
C ALA A 2 24.51 -2.66 14.05
N PRO A 3 24.85 -1.65 14.86
CA PRO A 3 23.83 -0.83 15.50
C PRO A 3 23.07 0.00 14.47
N LEU A 4 21.72 0.04 14.58
CA LEU A 4 20.81 0.69 13.62
C LEU A 4 21.13 2.19 13.40
N TRP A 5 21.71 2.86 14.38
CA TRP A 5 22.07 4.30 14.25
C TRP A 5 23.05 4.58 13.10
N ARG A 6 23.85 3.58 12.66
CA ARG A 6 24.74 3.72 11.49
C ARG A 6 23.99 4.03 10.20
N TYR A 7 22.74 3.57 10.09
CA TYR A 7 21.90 3.77 8.90
C TYR A 7 21.04 5.04 8.98
N LEU A 8 21.08 5.74 10.14
CA LEU A 8 20.31 6.95 10.35
C LEU A 8 20.58 8.03 9.28
N PRO A 9 21.83 8.29 8.85
CA PRO A 9 22.09 9.27 7.78
C PRO A 9 21.40 8.89 6.46
N THR A 10 21.41 7.61 6.08
CA THR A 10 20.74 7.11 4.86
C THR A 10 19.21 7.27 4.96
N VAL A 11 18.63 6.95 6.11
CA VAL A 11 17.18 7.10 6.38
C VAL A 11 16.78 8.59 6.35
N LEU A 12 17.56 9.46 6.99
CA LEU A 12 17.31 10.92 6.97
C LEU A 12 17.46 11.50 5.57
N LEU A 13 18.43 11.03 4.80
CA LEU A 13 18.60 11.45 3.40
C LEU A 13 17.42 11.04 2.53
N ALA A 14 16.92 9.80 2.69
CA ALA A 14 15.71 9.32 1.98
C ALA A 14 14.52 10.25 2.24
N PHE A 15 14.30 10.61 3.51
CA PHE A 15 13.25 11.55 3.90
C PHE A 15 13.48 12.95 3.28
N ALA A 16 14.68 13.49 3.46
CA ALA A 16 15.00 14.85 3.01
C ALA A 16 14.94 14.99 1.47
N ALA A 17 15.45 13.99 0.74
CA ALA A 17 15.41 13.97 -0.72
C ALA A 17 13.96 13.86 -1.23
N SER A 18 13.15 12.96 -0.64
CA SER A 18 11.72 12.86 -0.97
C SER A 18 10.98 14.16 -0.70
N LEU A 19 11.18 14.77 0.47
CA LEU A 19 10.56 16.04 0.81
C LEU A 19 11.02 17.16 -0.14
N GLY A 20 12.32 17.24 -0.44
CA GLY A 20 12.89 18.25 -1.35
C GLY A 20 12.31 18.14 -2.76
N VAL A 21 12.22 16.91 -3.30
CA VAL A 21 11.61 16.69 -4.62
C VAL A 21 10.10 16.97 -4.59
N ALA A 22 9.40 16.63 -3.52
CA ALA A 22 7.98 16.95 -3.38
C ALA A 22 7.74 18.48 -3.35
N VAL A 23 8.59 19.23 -2.65
CA VAL A 23 8.56 20.72 -2.68
C VAL A 23 8.84 21.21 -4.10
N LEU A 24 9.86 20.67 -4.77
CA LEU A 24 10.21 21.07 -6.15
C LEU A 24 9.04 20.85 -7.11
N LEU A 25 8.38 19.70 -7.05
CA LEU A 25 7.20 19.40 -7.87
C LEU A 25 6.06 20.40 -7.64
N ILE A 26 5.85 20.87 -6.41
CA ILE A 26 4.83 21.87 -6.11
C ILE A 26 5.24 23.24 -6.67
N LEU A 27 6.51 23.63 -6.53
CA LEU A 27 7.01 24.92 -7.02
C LEU A 27 7.02 24.99 -8.55
N THR A 28 7.32 23.87 -9.22
CA THR A 28 7.39 23.77 -10.68
C THR A 28 6.07 23.40 -11.35
N LYS A 29 4.97 23.30 -10.59
CA LYS A 29 3.66 22.89 -11.09
C LYS A 29 3.16 23.70 -12.30
N LYS A 30 3.63 24.94 -12.48
CA LYS A 30 3.29 25.77 -13.66
C LYS A 30 3.84 25.18 -14.97
N TRP A 31 4.93 24.43 -14.94
CA TRP A 31 5.60 23.89 -16.11
C TRP A 31 5.05 22.52 -16.54
N HIS A 32 4.71 21.66 -15.57
CA HIS A 32 4.24 20.30 -15.83
C HIS A 32 2.74 20.10 -15.57
N GLY A 33 2.07 21.12 -15.00
CA GLY A 33 0.68 20.99 -14.53
C GLY A 33 -0.31 20.60 -15.63
N ILE A 34 -0.10 21.01 -16.88
CA ILE A 34 -0.96 20.65 -18.02
C ILE A 34 -1.14 19.11 -18.12
N PHE A 35 -0.13 18.33 -17.74
CA PHE A 35 -0.13 16.88 -17.84
C PHE A 35 -0.38 16.18 -16.50
N THR A 36 -0.09 16.85 -15.36
CA THR A 36 -0.01 16.18 -14.06
C THR A 36 -1.09 16.61 -13.07
N MET A 37 -1.86 17.65 -13.41
CA MET A 37 -2.94 18.12 -12.51
C MET A 37 -4.13 17.15 -12.54
N ASP A 38 -4.69 16.93 -11.36
CA ASP A 38 -5.97 16.28 -11.23
C ASP A 38 -7.09 17.34 -11.34
N GLU A 39 -8.03 17.11 -12.27
CA GLU A 39 -9.19 18.01 -12.45
C GLU A 39 -10.23 17.83 -11.36
N ASP A 40 -10.97 18.90 -11.02
CA ASP A 40 -11.97 18.88 -9.95
C ASP A 40 -13.23 18.05 -10.26
N GLN A 41 -13.34 17.50 -11.49
CA GLN A 41 -14.52 16.76 -11.94
C GLN A 41 -14.31 15.25 -11.85
N GLY A 42 -15.15 14.54 -11.10
CA GLY A 42 -15.15 13.06 -11.02
C GLY A 42 -15.93 12.51 -9.83
N ILE A 43 -16.40 11.26 -9.95
CA ILE A 43 -17.30 10.61 -8.98
C ILE A 43 -16.63 10.39 -7.60
N GLN A 44 -15.29 10.32 -7.54
CA GLN A 44 -14.52 10.00 -6.33
C GLN A 44 -13.70 11.18 -5.80
N LYS A 45 -13.86 12.39 -6.36
CA LYS A 45 -13.01 13.55 -6.02
C LYS A 45 -13.58 14.35 -4.86
N PHE A 46 -12.75 14.59 -3.87
CA PHE A 46 -13.09 15.31 -2.61
C PHE A 46 -12.17 16.51 -2.36
N HIS A 47 -11.55 17.08 -3.41
CA HIS A 47 -10.69 18.26 -3.32
C HIS A 47 -11.23 19.41 -4.17
N HIS A 48 -10.88 20.64 -3.80
CA HIS A 48 -11.41 21.89 -4.39
C HIS A 48 -10.39 22.66 -5.22
N CYS A 49 -9.15 22.19 -5.31
CA CYS A 49 -8.08 22.85 -6.05
C CYS A 49 -7.33 21.85 -6.94
N PRO A 50 -6.95 22.25 -8.18
CA PRO A 50 -6.09 21.44 -9.03
C PRO A 50 -4.77 21.14 -8.34
N THR A 51 -4.46 19.85 -8.17
CA THR A 51 -3.30 19.36 -7.43
C THR A 51 -2.50 18.38 -8.29
N PRO A 52 -1.15 18.49 -8.36
CA PRO A 52 -0.34 17.50 -9.06
C PRO A 52 -0.46 16.12 -8.44
N ARG A 53 -0.62 15.06 -9.27
CA ARG A 53 -0.72 13.66 -8.81
C ARG A 53 0.48 12.81 -9.26
N ILE A 54 1.68 13.32 -9.00
CA ILE A 54 2.96 12.66 -9.31
C ILE A 54 3.86 12.52 -8.07
N GLY A 55 3.24 12.32 -6.90
CA GLY A 55 3.97 12.15 -5.63
C GLY A 55 4.89 10.94 -5.60
N GLY A 56 4.60 9.92 -6.42
CA GLY A 56 5.47 8.77 -6.61
C GLY A 56 6.89 9.14 -7.05
N VAL A 57 7.06 10.21 -7.84
CA VAL A 57 8.40 10.72 -8.24
C VAL A 57 9.21 11.15 -7.04
N ALA A 58 8.59 11.81 -6.06
CA ALA A 58 9.28 12.21 -4.84
C ALA A 58 9.71 11.00 -3.99
N ILE A 59 8.84 10.00 -3.85
CA ILE A 59 9.12 8.79 -3.08
C ILE A 59 10.26 8.00 -3.71
N THR A 60 10.19 7.75 -5.02
CA THR A 60 11.26 7.03 -5.74
C THR A 60 12.58 7.78 -5.74
N ALA A 61 12.56 9.12 -5.82
CA ALA A 61 13.76 9.96 -5.69
C ALA A 61 14.39 9.85 -4.29
N GLY A 62 13.57 9.80 -3.23
CA GLY A 62 14.04 9.57 -1.86
C GLY A 62 14.74 8.22 -1.70
N ALA A 63 14.11 7.14 -2.20
CA ALA A 63 14.69 5.80 -2.17
C ALA A 63 15.97 5.70 -3.03
N LEU A 64 15.99 6.33 -4.20
CA LEU A 64 17.17 6.40 -5.07
C LEU A 64 18.33 7.16 -4.43
N ALA A 65 18.05 8.31 -3.79
CA ALA A 65 19.07 9.07 -3.08
C ALA A 65 19.71 8.25 -1.94
N ALA A 66 18.89 7.50 -1.19
CA ALA A 66 19.37 6.58 -0.18
C ALA A 66 20.25 5.48 -0.79
N TYR A 67 19.87 4.92 -1.92
CA TYR A 67 20.67 3.92 -2.64
C TYR A 67 22.03 4.46 -3.05
N LEU A 68 22.08 5.66 -3.66
CA LEU A 68 23.33 6.26 -4.17
C LEU A 68 24.34 6.58 -3.08
N VAL A 69 23.89 6.82 -1.83
CA VAL A 69 24.77 7.19 -0.70
C VAL A 69 25.01 6.01 0.25
N SER A 70 24.19 4.96 0.19
CA SER A 70 24.42 3.78 1.02
C SER A 70 25.67 3.03 0.61
N THR A 71 26.31 2.34 1.57
CA THR A 71 27.56 1.62 1.34
C THR A 71 27.34 0.39 0.41
N PRO A 72 27.98 0.32 -0.76
CA PRO A 72 27.74 -0.77 -1.74
C PRO A 72 27.98 -2.19 -1.22
N ALA A 73 28.83 -2.34 -0.21
CA ALA A 73 29.14 -3.65 0.39
C ALA A 73 28.06 -4.17 1.36
N THR A 74 26.97 -3.40 1.59
CA THR A 74 25.91 -3.84 2.50
C THR A 74 24.80 -4.58 1.77
N GLU A 75 24.25 -5.61 2.40
CA GLU A 75 23.11 -6.34 1.87
C GLU A 75 21.89 -5.44 1.66
N SER A 76 21.63 -4.51 2.59
CA SER A 76 20.55 -3.52 2.47
C SER A 76 20.68 -2.63 1.23
N HIS A 77 21.92 -2.27 0.82
CA HIS A 77 22.15 -1.55 -0.44
C HIS A 77 21.76 -2.41 -1.64
N ALA A 78 22.21 -3.67 -1.71
CA ALA A 78 21.86 -4.57 -2.80
C ALA A 78 20.34 -4.79 -2.87
N MET A 79 19.68 -5.04 -1.74
CA MET A 79 18.23 -5.22 -1.68
C MET A 79 17.47 -3.97 -2.16
N LEU A 80 17.90 -2.76 -1.77
CA LEU A 80 17.28 -1.52 -2.21
C LEU A 80 17.46 -1.31 -3.71
N GLY A 81 18.65 -1.58 -4.26
CA GLY A 81 18.91 -1.49 -5.71
C GLY A 81 18.03 -2.44 -6.52
N LEU A 82 17.94 -3.70 -6.09
CA LEU A 82 17.11 -4.72 -6.74
C LEU A 82 15.61 -4.36 -6.66
N LEU A 83 15.15 -3.84 -5.52
CA LEU A 83 13.77 -3.37 -5.35
C LEU A 83 13.47 -2.19 -6.29
N LEU A 84 14.37 -1.23 -6.41
CA LEU A 84 14.19 -0.08 -7.31
C LEU A 84 14.10 -0.53 -8.77
N VAL A 85 15.01 -1.40 -9.22
CA VAL A 85 15.01 -1.92 -10.60
C VAL A 85 13.73 -2.73 -10.88
N ALA A 86 13.37 -3.65 -9.99
CA ALA A 86 12.18 -4.47 -10.17
C ALA A 86 10.87 -3.66 -10.05
N GLY A 87 10.89 -2.51 -9.36
CA GLY A 87 9.74 -1.60 -9.23
C GLY A 87 9.50 -0.72 -10.47
N ILE A 88 10.43 -0.70 -11.45
CA ILE A 88 10.31 0.15 -12.65
C ILE A 88 8.99 -0.06 -13.41
N PRO A 89 8.54 -1.29 -13.73
CA PRO A 89 7.27 -1.48 -14.43
C PRO A 89 6.06 -0.89 -13.67
N ALA A 90 5.94 -1.17 -12.38
CA ALA A 90 4.86 -0.65 -11.55
C ALA A 90 4.85 0.88 -11.51
N PHE A 91 6.02 1.49 -11.29
CA PHE A 91 6.19 2.94 -11.25
C PHE A 91 5.88 3.60 -12.60
N LEU A 92 6.49 3.11 -13.69
CA LEU A 92 6.36 3.74 -15.00
C LEU A 92 4.93 3.69 -15.55
N PHE A 93 4.26 2.52 -15.47
CA PHE A 93 2.90 2.41 -15.99
C PHE A 93 1.89 3.18 -15.12
N GLY A 94 2.14 3.30 -13.81
CA GLY A 94 1.39 4.19 -12.94
C GLY A 94 1.61 5.66 -13.29
N LEU A 95 2.86 6.08 -13.47
CA LEU A 95 3.21 7.45 -13.86
C LEU A 95 2.67 7.80 -15.26
N LEU A 96 2.70 6.86 -16.19
CA LEU A 96 2.08 7.03 -17.51
C LEU A 96 0.56 7.26 -17.41
N GLU A 97 -0.12 6.57 -16.47
CA GLU A 97 -1.54 6.85 -16.19
C GLU A 97 -1.73 8.24 -15.61
N ASP A 98 -0.90 8.64 -14.64
CA ASP A 98 -0.97 9.97 -14.02
C ASP A 98 -0.85 11.10 -15.05
N ILE A 99 0.01 10.90 -16.08
CA ILE A 99 0.27 11.89 -17.12
C ILE A 99 -0.76 11.81 -18.24
N THR A 100 -1.08 10.60 -18.73
CA THR A 100 -1.85 10.41 -19.98
C THR A 100 -3.32 10.14 -19.73
N LYS A 101 -3.68 9.58 -18.57
CA LYS A 101 -5.03 9.11 -18.19
C LYS A 101 -5.61 8.08 -19.18
N ARG A 102 -4.73 7.29 -19.82
CA ARG A 102 -5.08 6.35 -20.89
C ARG A 102 -4.65 4.92 -20.64
N VAL A 103 -3.93 4.64 -19.54
CA VAL A 103 -3.47 3.27 -19.21
C VAL A 103 -4.61 2.48 -18.60
N SER A 104 -4.99 1.36 -19.19
CA SER A 104 -6.09 0.55 -18.69
C SER A 104 -5.79 -0.08 -17.33
N VAL A 105 -6.85 -0.41 -16.55
CA VAL A 105 -6.72 -1.11 -15.26
C VAL A 105 -5.96 -2.43 -15.42
N THR A 106 -6.26 -3.18 -16.50
CA THR A 106 -5.58 -4.45 -16.80
C THR A 106 -4.09 -4.24 -17.08
N THR A 107 -3.72 -3.22 -17.85
CA THR A 107 -2.32 -2.90 -18.15
C THR A 107 -1.54 -2.58 -16.86
N ARG A 108 -2.14 -1.81 -15.95
CA ARG A 108 -1.53 -1.47 -14.65
C ARG A 108 -1.39 -2.70 -13.76
N LEU A 109 -2.38 -3.60 -13.74
CA LEU A 109 -2.28 -4.88 -13.03
C LEU A 109 -1.15 -5.75 -13.60
N VAL A 110 -1.07 -5.90 -14.92
CA VAL A 110 0.02 -6.65 -15.57
C VAL A 110 1.38 -6.03 -15.26
N ALA A 111 1.49 -4.70 -15.29
CA ALA A 111 2.75 -4.00 -14.95
C ALA A 111 3.19 -4.26 -13.50
N THR A 112 2.26 -4.24 -12.54
CA THR A 112 2.60 -4.55 -11.13
C THR A 112 2.96 -6.02 -10.95
N MET A 113 2.31 -6.95 -11.66
CA MET A 113 2.72 -8.37 -11.68
C MET A 113 4.09 -8.55 -12.35
N THR A 114 4.38 -7.79 -13.42
CA THR A 114 5.70 -7.79 -14.06
C THR A 114 6.79 -7.33 -13.09
N SER A 115 6.52 -6.33 -12.24
CA SER A 115 7.45 -5.97 -11.16
C SER A 115 7.72 -7.14 -10.20
N GLY A 116 6.70 -7.92 -9.85
CA GLY A 116 6.87 -9.15 -9.06
C GLY A 116 7.72 -10.21 -9.78
N LEU A 117 7.46 -10.43 -11.08
CA LEU A 117 8.27 -11.35 -11.89
C LEU A 117 9.72 -10.89 -12.02
N THR A 118 9.94 -9.58 -12.21
CA THR A 118 11.29 -9.01 -12.29
C THR A 118 12.02 -9.16 -10.95
N ALA A 119 11.34 -8.94 -9.82
CA ALA A 119 11.89 -9.14 -8.49
C ALA A 119 12.32 -10.61 -8.28
N TRP A 120 11.45 -11.56 -8.64
CA TRP A 120 11.80 -12.98 -8.63
C TRP A 120 13.00 -13.28 -9.53
N TYR A 121 13.03 -12.79 -10.77
CA TYR A 121 14.12 -13.06 -11.71
C TYR A 121 15.48 -12.56 -11.19
N LEU A 122 15.49 -11.40 -10.52
CA LEU A 122 16.72 -10.79 -10.00
C LEU A 122 17.20 -11.42 -8.69
N VAL A 123 16.29 -11.91 -7.85
CA VAL A 123 16.61 -12.37 -6.48
C VAL A 123 16.48 -13.88 -6.32
N GLY A 124 15.68 -14.54 -7.17
CA GLY A 124 15.42 -15.99 -7.10
C GLY A 124 14.42 -16.37 -5.99
N ILE A 125 13.76 -15.41 -5.33
CA ILE A 125 12.84 -15.66 -4.21
C ILE A 125 11.39 -15.59 -4.70
N SER A 126 10.59 -16.62 -4.35
CA SER A 126 9.14 -16.64 -4.52
C SER A 126 8.51 -17.41 -3.36
N LEU A 127 7.25 -17.15 -3.05
CA LEU A 127 6.54 -17.77 -1.93
C LEU A 127 6.50 -19.30 -2.07
N THR A 128 7.03 -20.00 -1.08
CA THR A 128 7.07 -21.46 -0.99
C THR A 128 6.17 -22.00 0.11
N ASP A 129 5.93 -21.22 1.16
CA ASP A 129 5.03 -21.53 2.26
C ASP A 129 4.13 -20.33 2.60
N ILE A 130 2.83 -20.55 2.65
CA ILE A 130 1.82 -19.59 3.09
C ILE A 130 1.02 -20.08 4.30
N GLY A 131 1.46 -21.16 4.94
CA GLY A 131 0.80 -21.75 6.11
C GLY A 131 -0.46 -22.55 5.79
N ILE A 132 -0.72 -22.90 4.52
CA ILE A 132 -1.87 -23.70 4.07
C ILE A 132 -1.36 -24.94 3.34
N PRO A 133 -1.39 -26.14 3.95
CA PRO A 133 -0.67 -27.32 3.45
C PRO A 133 -0.97 -27.70 1.99
N TRP A 134 -2.23 -27.66 1.56
CA TRP A 134 -2.59 -28.02 0.19
C TRP A 134 -2.13 -26.98 -0.86
N ILE A 135 -2.04 -25.68 -0.48
CA ILE A 135 -1.46 -24.65 -1.34
C ILE A 135 0.06 -24.77 -1.36
N ASN A 136 0.68 -25.04 -0.21
CA ASN A 136 2.13 -25.24 -0.12
C ASN A 136 2.58 -26.36 -1.05
N ASN A 137 1.83 -27.46 -1.16
CA ASN A 137 2.11 -28.52 -2.13
C ASN A 137 2.13 -28.02 -3.59
N LEU A 138 1.29 -27.04 -3.94
CA LEU A 138 1.31 -26.41 -5.26
C LEU A 138 2.48 -25.43 -5.40
N LEU A 139 2.84 -24.72 -4.33
CA LEU A 139 3.94 -23.76 -4.30
C LEU A 139 5.33 -24.44 -4.45
N HIS A 140 5.44 -25.75 -4.21
CA HIS A 140 6.65 -26.51 -4.55
C HIS A 140 6.94 -26.55 -6.06
N PHE A 141 5.93 -26.34 -6.91
CA PHE A 141 6.16 -26.16 -8.34
C PHE A 141 6.57 -24.71 -8.62
N THR A 142 7.83 -24.50 -9.03
CA THR A 142 8.40 -23.17 -9.24
C THR A 142 7.52 -22.24 -10.07
N LEU A 143 6.98 -22.73 -11.19
CA LEU A 143 6.09 -21.91 -12.04
C LEU A 143 4.86 -21.40 -11.28
N PHE A 144 4.22 -22.27 -10.48
CA PHE A 144 3.07 -21.89 -9.69
C PHE A 144 3.44 -20.90 -8.58
N SER A 145 4.53 -21.15 -7.86
CA SER A 145 5.07 -20.27 -6.83
C SER A 145 5.35 -18.87 -7.38
N VAL A 146 6.03 -18.76 -8.50
CA VAL A 146 6.38 -17.50 -9.15
C VAL A 146 5.14 -16.73 -9.61
N LEU A 147 4.20 -17.40 -10.27
CA LEU A 147 2.95 -16.77 -10.72
C LEU A 147 2.07 -16.34 -9.55
N PHE A 148 1.98 -17.16 -8.50
CA PHE A 148 1.27 -16.83 -7.28
C PHE A 148 1.89 -15.61 -6.57
N THR A 149 3.23 -15.57 -6.46
CA THR A 149 3.95 -14.44 -5.88
C THR A 149 3.72 -13.16 -6.67
N ALA A 150 3.83 -13.22 -8.01
CA ALA A 150 3.57 -12.07 -8.87
C ALA A 150 2.12 -11.58 -8.75
N PHE A 151 1.15 -12.49 -8.66
CA PHE A 151 -0.26 -12.16 -8.42
C PHE A 151 -0.48 -11.51 -7.05
N ALA A 152 0.13 -12.04 -5.99
CA ALA A 152 0.04 -11.48 -4.65
C ALA A 152 0.62 -10.05 -4.59
N ILE A 153 1.79 -9.84 -5.20
CA ILE A 153 2.44 -8.52 -5.29
C ILE A 153 1.56 -7.55 -6.10
N GLY A 154 1.10 -7.95 -7.27
CA GLY A 154 0.21 -7.14 -8.10
C GLY A 154 -1.10 -6.83 -7.39
N GLY A 155 -1.66 -7.79 -6.66
CA GLY A 155 -2.87 -7.64 -5.86
C GLY A 155 -2.72 -6.58 -4.76
N VAL A 156 -1.66 -6.64 -3.97
CA VAL A 156 -1.39 -5.65 -2.91
C VAL A 156 -1.09 -4.27 -3.50
N ALA A 157 -0.34 -4.20 -4.61
CA ALA A 157 -0.06 -2.93 -5.29
C ALA A 157 -1.35 -2.24 -5.77
N ASN A 158 -2.26 -3.01 -6.39
CA ASN A 158 -3.57 -2.49 -6.78
C ASN A 158 -4.46 -2.17 -5.57
N ALA A 159 -4.34 -2.93 -4.48
CA ALA A 159 -5.07 -2.66 -3.26
C ALA A 159 -4.66 -1.33 -2.63
N LEU A 160 -3.36 -1.01 -2.62
CA LEU A 160 -2.88 0.27 -2.15
C LEU A 160 -3.39 1.43 -3.02
N ASN A 161 -3.44 1.26 -4.34
CA ASN A 161 -3.99 2.26 -5.25
C ASN A 161 -5.50 2.51 -4.98
N ILE A 162 -6.27 1.47 -4.66
CA ILE A 162 -7.71 1.62 -4.36
C ILE A 162 -7.94 2.40 -3.07
N ILE A 163 -7.08 2.27 -2.06
CA ILE A 163 -7.24 3.04 -0.82
C ILE A 163 -6.67 4.46 -0.91
N ASP A 164 -5.99 4.84 -2.00
CA ASP A 164 -5.46 6.21 -2.20
C ASP A 164 -6.56 7.20 -2.60
N GLY A 165 -7.60 7.27 -1.79
CA GLY A 165 -8.75 8.17 -2.02
C GLY A 165 -8.77 9.42 -1.13
N PHE A 166 -7.93 9.50 -0.11
CA PHE A 166 -7.90 10.60 0.87
C PHE A 166 -6.48 10.98 1.25
N ASN A 167 -6.28 12.27 1.52
CA ASN A 167 -4.96 12.79 1.92
C ASN A 167 -4.43 12.03 3.14
N GLY A 168 -3.25 11.47 3.00
CA GLY A 168 -2.56 10.75 4.06
C GLY A 168 -3.03 9.31 4.28
N LEU A 169 -4.06 8.82 3.59
CA LEU A 169 -4.56 7.46 3.84
C LEU A 169 -3.56 6.40 3.35
N ALA A 170 -3.28 6.35 2.04
CA ALA A 170 -2.37 5.35 1.49
C ALA A 170 -0.93 5.56 1.99
N SER A 171 -0.46 6.80 2.03
CA SER A 171 0.90 7.13 2.49
C SER A 171 1.08 6.89 4.00
N GLY A 172 0.12 7.31 4.84
CA GLY A 172 0.18 7.09 6.28
C GLY A 172 0.08 5.60 6.65
N PHE A 173 -0.82 4.86 5.98
CA PHE A 173 -0.88 3.40 6.11
C PHE A 173 0.46 2.76 5.74
N SER A 174 1.05 3.13 4.60
CA SER A 174 2.33 2.56 4.14
C SER A 174 3.48 2.85 5.09
N ILE A 175 3.55 4.05 5.68
CA ILE A 175 4.55 4.39 6.69
C ILE A 175 4.42 3.45 7.90
N LEU A 176 3.21 3.32 8.46
CA LEU A 176 2.99 2.46 9.62
C LEU A 176 3.24 0.97 9.31
N ALA A 177 2.82 0.49 8.14
CA ALA A 177 3.05 -0.88 7.69
C ALA A 177 4.55 -1.17 7.52
N LEU A 178 5.31 -0.27 6.87
CA LEU A 178 6.76 -0.42 6.70
C LEU A 178 7.51 -0.33 8.04
N LEU A 179 7.08 0.53 8.97
CA LEU A 179 7.66 0.58 10.31
C LEU A 179 7.34 -0.68 11.12
N CYS A 180 6.14 -1.24 11.00
CA CYS A 180 5.79 -2.54 11.59
C CYS A 180 6.70 -3.65 11.02
N LEU A 181 6.88 -3.70 9.70
CA LEU A 181 7.79 -4.66 9.05
C LEU A 181 9.24 -4.46 9.47
N ALA A 182 9.70 -3.20 9.64
CA ALA A 182 11.03 -2.92 10.19
C ALA A 182 11.20 -3.47 11.61
N ALA A 183 10.17 -3.32 12.46
CA ALA A 183 10.18 -3.85 13.82
C ALA A 183 10.18 -5.39 13.84
N ILE A 184 9.39 -6.03 12.97
CA ILE A 184 9.37 -7.49 12.80
C ILE A 184 10.75 -7.98 12.34
N ALA A 185 11.31 -7.42 11.26
CA ALA A 185 12.62 -7.78 10.74
C ALA A 185 13.73 -7.65 11.81
N TYR A 186 13.70 -6.55 12.56
CA TYR A 186 14.65 -6.32 13.64
C TYR A 186 14.50 -7.36 14.77
N SER A 187 13.28 -7.71 15.14
CA SER A 187 13.02 -8.68 16.21
C SER A 187 13.48 -10.11 15.86
N VAL A 188 13.48 -10.47 14.57
CA VAL A 188 14.00 -11.76 14.08
C VAL A 188 15.47 -11.71 13.66
N GLY A 189 16.13 -10.55 13.80
CA GLY A 189 17.55 -10.38 13.52
C GLY A 189 17.90 -10.03 12.07
N ASP A 190 16.94 -9.87 11.16
CA ASP A 190 17.16 -9.43 9.78
C ASP A 190 17.33 -7.90 9.70
N THR A 191 18.51 -7.45 10.12
CA THR A 191 18.85 -6.01 10.15
C THR A 191 18.80 -5.39 8.74
N SER A 192 19.19 -6.13 7.71
CA SER A 192 19.20 -5.63 6.33
C SER A 192 17.80 -5.31 5.84
N LEU A 193 16.85 -6.19 6.11
CA LEU A 193 15.44 -5.99 5.78
C LEU A 193 14.81 -4.87 6.63
N ALA A 194 15.19 -4.77 7.92
CA ALA A 194 14.74 -3.68 8.79
C ALA A 194 15.17 -2.31 8.26
N VAL A 195 16.43 -2.18 7.80
CA VAL A 195 16.95 -0.97 7.18
C VAL A 195 16.24 -0.63 5.88
N LEU A 196 16.00 -1.62 5.01
CA LEU A 196 15.22 -1.44 3.79
C LEU A 196 13.84 -0.85 4.09
N CYS A 197 13.13 -1.44 5.05
CA CYS A 197 11.81 -0.94 5.48
C CYS A 197 11.87 0.49 6.01
N ALA A 198 12.89 0.82 6.82
CA ALA A 198 13.07 2.16 7.38
C ALA A 198 13.35 3.21 6.30
N VAL A 199 14.17 2.90 5.30
CA VAL A 199 14.46 3.77 4.15
C VAL A 199 13.19 4.01 3.32
N LEU A 200 12.43 2.97 3.03
CA LEU A 200 11.16 3.09 2.31
C LEU A 200 10.13 3.91 3.09
N ALA A 201 9.98 3.65 4.40
CA ALA A 201 9.10 4.42 5.27
C ALA A 201 9.49 5.91 5.30
N ALA A 202 10.79 6.22 5.39
CA ALA A 202 11.30 7.59 5.36
C ALA A 202 11.05 8.28 4.02
N SER A 203 11.21 7.57 2.89
CA SER A 203 10.90 8.10 1.56
C SER A 203 9.41 8.46 1.43
N VAL A 204 8.52 7.59 1.92
CA VAL A 204 7.07 7.88 1.94
C VAL A 204 6.75 9.02 2.89
N ALA A 205 7.43 9.11 4.06
CA ALA A 205 7.22 10.17 5.04
C ALA A 205 7.59 11.56 4.52
N GLY A 206 8.64 11.69 3.71
CA GLY A 206 9.01 12.96 3.06
C GLY A 206 7.89 13.50 2.16
N PHE A 207 7.28 12.64 1.34
CA PHE A 207 6.09 12.96 0.55
C PHE A 207 4.88 13.27 1.45
N PHE A 208 4.64 12.46 2.49
CA PHE A 208 3.50 12.59 3.39
C PHE A 208 3.37 13.99 4.01
N CYS A 209 4.47 14.66 4.33
CA CYS A 209 4.47 16.01 4.90
C CYS A 209 3.72 17.04 4.04
N LEU A 210 3.66 16.85 2.71
CA LEU A 210 2.98 17.77 1.79
C LEU A 210 1.63 17.22 1.31
N ASN A 211 1.45 15.90 1.39
CA ASN A 211 0.19 15.25 1.12
C ASN A 211 -0.81 15.44 2.28
N TRP A 212 -0.38 15.21 3.52
CA TRP A 212 -1.22 15.36 4.71
C TRP A 212 -0.67 16.46 5.64
N PRO A 213 -1.55 17.32 6.21
CA PRO A 213 -2.96 17.46 5.90
C PRO A 213 -3.25 18.34 4.68
N LEU A 214 -2.22 18.90 4.05
CA LEU A 214 -2.28 20.04 3.13
C LEU A 214 -2.85 19.70 1.75
N GLY A 215 -2.76 18.45 1.29
CA GLY A 215 -3.20 18.02 -0.03
C GLY A 215 -2.52 18.77 -1.20
N LYS A 216 -1.26 19.22 -1.00
CA LYS A 216 -0.52 20.01 -2.01
C LYS A 216 0.08 19.15 -3.13
N LEU A 217 0.20 17.85 -2.90
CA LEU A 217 0.72 16.85 -3.83
C LEU A 217 -0.01 15.53 -3.56
N PHE A 218 -0.59 14.91 -4.57
CA PHE A 218 -1.21 13.58 -4.47
C PHE A 218 -0.21 12.50 -4.82
N LEU A 219 -0.41 11.31 -4.25
CA LEU A 219 0.47 10.15 -4.44
C LEU A 219 0.54 9.75 -5.92
N GLY A 220 -0.62 9.69 -6.56
CA GLY A 220 -0.80 9.24 -7.94
C GLY A 220 -0.66 7.73 -8.09
N ASP A 221 -1.03 7.24 -9.27
CA ASP A 221 -0.96 5.82 -9.60
C ASP A 221 0.49 5.31 -9.59
N GLY A 222 1.45 6.13 -10.09
CA GLY A 222 2.87 5.80 -10.03
C GLY A 222 3.38 5.58 -8.60
N GLY A 223 2.97 6.44 -7.68
CA GLY A 223 3.32 6.30 -6.27
C GLY A 223 2.63 5.13 -5.59
N ALA A 224 1.33 4.98 -5.80
CA ALA A 224 0.54 3.93 -5.18
C ALA A 224 0.99 2.53 -5.62
N TYR A 225 1.24 2.31 -6.91
CA TYR A 225 1.72 1.02 -7.41
C TYR A 225 3.16 0.72 -6.98
N PHE A 226 4.06 1.72 -6.99
CA PHE A 226 5.44 1.51 -6.55
C PHE A 226 5.50 1.17 -5.05
N VAL A 227 4.83 1.94 -4.20
CA VAL A 227 4.82 1.70 -2.74
C VAL A 227 4.13 0.40 -2.40
N GLY A 228 3.01 0.08 -3.09
CA GLY A 228 2.30 -1.19 -2.90
C GLY A 228 3.11 -2.40 -3.35
N TYR A 229 3.83 -2.29 -4.47
CA TYR A 229 4.80 -3.28 -4.91
C TYR A 229 5.90 -3.48 -3.85
N ALA A 230 6.53 -2.39 -3.39
CA ALA A 230 7.60 -2.44 -2.41
C ALA A 230 7.14 -3.08 -1.09
N LEU A 231 5.96 -2.68 -0.58
CA LEU A 231 5.36 -3.26 0.61
C LEU A 231 5.12 -4.77 0.46
N ALA A 232 4.53 -5.20 -0.67
CA ALA A 232 4.26 -6.60 -0.94
C ALA A 232 5.54 -7.43 -1.08
N TRP A 233 6.54 -6.90 -1.80
CA TRP A 233 7.82 -7.56 -1.97
C TRP A 233 8.57 -7.72 -0.66
N VAL A 234 8.56 -6.71 0.21
CA VAL A 234 9.09 -6.81 1.56
C VAL A 234 8.37 -7.88 2.37
N CYS A 235 7.04 -8.01 2.26
CA CYS A 235 6.30 -9.10 2.91
C CYS A 235 6.75 -10.49 2.41
N VAL A 236 6.98 -10.66 1.11
CA VAL A 236 7.54 -11.90 0.53
C VAL A 236 8.92 -12.20 1.09
N LEU A 237 9.82 -11.21 1.07
CA LEU A 237 11.17 -11.35 1.63
C LEU A 237 11.14 -11.69 3.12
N MET A 238 10.19 -11.10 3.87
CA MET A 238 10.06 -11.35 5.31
C MET A 238 9.81 -12.83 5.60
N VAL A 239 8.89 -13.45 4.89
CA VAL A 239 8.54 -14.86 5.08
C VAL A 239 9.64 -15.80 4.58
N GLU A 240 10.15 -15.56 3.36
CA GLU A 240 11.09 -16.48 2.72
C GLU A 240 12.52 -16.40 3.29
N ARG A 241 12.83 -15.33 4.02
CA ARG A 241 14.14 -15.17 4.68
C ARG A 241 14.11 -15.53 6.17
N ASN A 242 12.95 -15.63 6.76
CA ASN A 242 12.79 -15.79 8.21
C ASN A 242 11.72 -16.83 8.54
N ASP A 243 12.11 -18.08 8.67
CA ASP A 243 11.21 -19.22 8.99
C ASP A 243 10.39 -19.04 10.25
N ALA A 244 10.83 -18.15 11.16
CA ALA A 244 10.11 -17.80 12.36
C ALA A 244 8.90 -16.88 12.12
N VAL A 245 8.77 -16.29 10.90
CA VAL A 245 7.72 -15.32 10.63
C VAL A 245 6.55 -15.97 9.89
N SER A 246 5.37 -15.87 10.49
CA SER A 246 4.14 -16.40 9.91
C SER A 246 3.71 -15.63 8.65
N PRO A 247 3.37 -16.29 7.54
CA PRO A 247 2.78 -15.66 6.36
C PRO A 247 1.48 -14.91 6.68
N PHE A 248 0.69 -15.37 7.65
CA PHE A 248 -0.54 -14.70 8.07
C PHE A 248 -0.28 -13.40 8.84
N SER A 249 0.89 -13.23 9.45
CA SER A 249 1.27 -11.94 10.01
C SER A 249 1.50 -10.89 8.92
N MET A 250 1.99 -11.29 7.74
CA MET A 250 2.10 -10.40 6.58
C MET A 250 0.73 -10.03 6.00
N LEU A 251 -0.22 -10.97 6.02
CA LEU A 251 -1.62 -10.66 5.69
C LEU A 251 -2.26 -9.69 6.70
N LEU A 252 -1.90 -9.78 7.99
CA LEU A 252 -2.33 -8.80 9.00
C LEU A 252 -1.78 -7.40 8.69
N VAL A 253 -0.50 -7.30 8.27
CA VAL A 253 0.08 -6.02 7.82
C VAL A 253 -0.72 -5.44 6.65
N CYS A 254 -1.08 -6.24 5.66
CA CYS A 254 -1.80 -5.82 4.46
C CYS A 254 -3.33 -5.90 4.60
N SER A 255 -3.87 -6.17 5.81
CA SER A 255 -5.27 -6.54 6.01
C SER A 255 -6.27 -5.51 5.48
N TYR A 256 -6.04 -4.21 5.74
CA TYR A 256 -6.97 -3.18 5.32
C TYR A 256 -7.07 -3.04 3.79
N PRO A 257 -5.98 -2.77 3.04
CA PRO A 257 -6.08 -2.66 1.59
C PRO A 257 -6.58 -3.95 0.93
N VAL A 258 -6.12 -5.12 1.38
CA VAL A 258 -6.56 -6.42 0.82
C VAL A 258 -8.04 -6.66 1.08
N THR A 259 -8.53 -6.45 2.30
CA THR A 259 -9.95 -6.64 2.65
C THR A 259 -10.83 -5.66 1.86
N GLU A 260 -10.41 -4.39 1.74
CA GLU A 260 -11.13 -3.37 0.98
C GLU A 260 -11.33 -3.78 -0.49
N VAL A 261 -10.25 -4.27 -1.13
CA VAL A 261 -10.30 -4.72 -2.53
C VAL A 261 -11.15 -5.97 -2.69
N VAL A 262 -10.87 -7.03 -1.94
CA VAL A 262 -11.59 -8.32 -2.03
C VAL A 262 -13.07 -8.10 -1.79
N PHE A 263 -13.43 -7.34 -0.76
CA PHE A 263 -14.81 -7.03 -0.44
C PHE A 263 -15.47 -6.14 -1.51
N SER A 264 -14.74 -5.20 -2.09
CA SER A 264 -15.23 -4.36 -3.18
C SER A 264 -15.53 -5.19 -4.44
N ILE A 265 -14.63 -6.09 -4.83
CA ILE A 265 -14.81 -7.01 -5.95
C ILE A 265 -16.05 -7.89 -5.71
N TYR A 266 -16.15 -8.50 -4.52
CA TYR A 266 -17.30 -9.31 -4.13
C TYR A 266 -18.62 -8.54 -4.25
N ARG A 267 -18.69 -7.34 -3.65
CA ARG A 267 -19.87 -6.47 -3.69
C ARG A 267 -20.28 -6.09 -5.11
N ARG A 268 -19.31 -5.75 -5.98
CA ARG A 268 -19.57 -5.40 -7.39
C ARG A 268 -20.09 -6.62 -8.16
N LYS A 269 -19.48 -7.78 -7.98
CA LYS A 269 -19.92 -9.03 -8.58
C LYS A 269 -21.37 -9.36 -8.20
N MET A 270 -21.74 -9.19 -6.93
CA MET A 270 -23.12 -9.38 -6.46
C MET A 270 -24.13 -8.38 -7.04
N ARG A 271 -23.64 -7.25 -7.53
CA ARG A 271 -24.47 -6.23 -8.21
C ARG A 271 -24.41 -6.28 -9.73
N HIS A 272 -23.77 -7.29 -10.29
CA HIS A 272 -23.54 -7.43 -11.74
C HIS A 272 -22.80 -6.23 -12.36
N LEU A 273 -21.91 -5.55 -11.59
CA LEU A 273 -21.09 -4.46 -12.04
C LEU A 273 -19.67 -4.95 -12.35
N ALA A 274 -19.02 -4.30 -13.32
CA ALA A 274 -17.63 -4.61 -13.66
C ALA A 274 -16.69 -4.26 -12.48
N PRO A 275 -15.70 -5.11 -12.14
CA PRO A 275 -14.78 -4.87 -11.01
C PRO A 275 -13.97 -3.57 -11.10
N GLY A 276 -13.70 -3.08 -12.31
CA GLY A 276 -12.89 -1.88 -12.56
C GLY A 276 -13.66 -0.55 -12.57
N GLN A 277 -14.98 -0.54 -12.35
CA GLN A 277 -15.75 0.70 -12.34
C GLN A 277 -15.52 1.52 -11.06
N PRO A 278 -15.51 2.87 -11.13
CA PRO A 278 -15.44 3.74 -9.96
C PRO A 278 -16.57 3.45 -8.96
N ASP A 279 -16.25 3.45 -7.65
CA ASP A 279 -17.20 3.13 -6.59
C ASP A 279 -17.02 4.10 -5.41
N ARG A 280 -18.13 4.56 -4.83
CA ARG A 280 -18.17 5.41 -3.62
C ARG A 280 -18.46 4.62 -2.34
N LEU A 281 -18.50 3.29 -2.41
CA LEU A 281 -18.91 2.44 -1.30
C LEU A 281 -17.70 1.81 -0.57
N HIS A 282 -16.51 2.39 -0.70
CA HIS A 282 -15.36 2.04 0.12
C HIS A 282 -15.57 2.49 1.56
N LEU A 283 -15.03 1.76 2.55
CA LEU A 283 -15.22 2.09 3.97
C LEU A 283 -14.82 3.53 4.27
N HIS A 284 -13.68 3.99 3.77
CA HIS A 284 -13.21 5.36 3.93
C HIS A 284 -14.17 6.40 3.34
N SER A 285 -14.76 6.11 2.17
CA SER A 285 -15.73 7.00 1.53
C SER A 285 -17.05 7.07 2.31
N LEU A 286 -17.51 5.93 2.85
CA LEU A 286 -18.70 5.88 3.70
C LEU A 286 -18.49 6.61 5.03
N LEU A 287 -17.31 6.46 5.64
CA LEU A 287 -16.94 7.14 6.88
C LEU A 287 -16.97 8.65 6.68
N MET A 288 -16.35 9.16 5.61
CA MET A 288 -16.40 10.57 5.27
C MET A 288 -17.85 11.05 5.08
N ALA A 289 -18.61 10.43 4.18
CA ALA A 289 -19.93 10.90 3.80
C ALA A 289 -20.95 10.84 4.94
N ARG A 290 -20.82 9.91 5.87
CA ARG A 290 -21.84 9.67 6.90
C ARG A 290 -21.53 10.27 8.26
N HIS A 291 -20.26 10.43 8.59
CA HIS A 291 -19.84 10.86 9.92
C HIS A 291 -18.98 12.12 9.91
N ILE A 292 -17.95 12.19 9.06
CA ILE A 292 -16.94 13.24 9.15
C ILE A 292 -17.43 14.54 8.51
N SER A 293 -17.95 14.49 7.29
CA SER A 293 -18.46 15.68 6.57
C SER A 293 -19.65 16.39 7.25
N LYS A 294 -20.30 15.72 8.22
CA LYS A 294 -21.36 16.32 9.04
C LYS A 294 -20.84 17.09 10.24
N ARG A 295 -19.55 16.92 10.58
CA ARG A 295 -18.94 17.46 11.81
C ARG A 295 -17.76 18.38 11.54
N LEU A 296 -17.13 18.25 10.37
CA LEU A 296 -15.97 19.04 9.97
C LEU A 296 -16.25 19.74 8.64
N ASP A 297 -15.67 20.93 8.50
CA ASP A 297 -15.68 21.68 7.25
C ASP A 297 -15.03 20.86 6.12
N SER A 298 -15.45 21.12 4.87
CA SER A 298 -14.97 20.42 3.68
C SER A 298 -13.43 20.39 3.57
N ARG A 299 -12.75 21.44 4.02
CA ARG A 299 -11.29 21.54 4.04
C ARG A 299 -10.62 20.48 4.93
N TRP A 300 -11.23 20.17 6.10
CA TRP A 300 -10.66 19.26 7.09
C TRP A 300 -11.24 17.85 7.01
N ALA A 301 -12.39 17.67 6.37
CA ALA A 301 -13.06 16.38 6.26
C ALA A 301 -12.21 15.33 5.54
N ASN A 302 -11.54 15.71 4.45
CA ASN A 302 -10.67 14.82 3.67
C ASN A 302 -9.47 14.34 4.51
N PRO A 303 -8.57 15.21 5.02
CA PRO A 303 -7.40 14.75 5.78
C PRO A 303 -7.77 14.08 7.11
N ALA A 304 -8.87 14.48 7.75
CA ALA A 304 -9.36 13.80 8.95
C ALA A 304 -9.83 12.37 8.65
N THR A 305 -10.49 12.15 7.52
CA THR A 305 -10.86 10.79 7.09
C THR A 305 -9.64 9.92 6.89
N GLY A 306 -8.63 10.41 6.18
CA GLY A 306 -7.39 9.68 5.96
C GLY A 306 -6.76 9.21 7.26
N ILE A 307 -6.51 10.13 8.20
CA ILE A 307 -5.80 9.78 9.43
C ILE A 307 -6.65 8.93 10.40
N ILE A 308 -7.96 9.09 10.43
CA ILE A 308 -8.85 8.24 11.23
C ILE A 308 -8.81 6.81 10.70
N VAL A 309 -8.87 6.62 9.38
CA VAL A 309 -8.79 5.27 8.80
C VAL A 309 -7.42 4.66 9.05
N VAL A 310 -6.33 5.41 8.93
CA VAL A 310 -4.98 4.94 9.32
C VAL A 310 -4.96 4.48 10.78
N GLY A 311 -5.57 5.25 11.69
CA GLY A 311 -5.72 4.85 13.09
C GLY A 311 -6.51 3.54 13.26
N LEU A 312 -7.56 3.32 12.46
CA LEU A 312 -8.34 2.08 12.46
C LEU A 312 -7.55 0.85 11.94
N THR A 313 -6.47 1.05 11.19
CA THR A 313 -5.60 -0.04 10.74
C THR A 313 -4.54 -0.42 11.77
N THR A 314 -4.24 0.44 12.74
CA THR A 314 -3.19 0.22 13.74
C THR A 314 -3.36 -1.10 14.53
N PRO A 315 -4.57 -1.51 14.95
CA PRO A 315 -4.74 -2.78 15.65
C PRO A 315 -4.26 -4.00 14.85
N SER A 316 -4.44 -4.01 13.52
CA SER A 316 -3.95 -5.12 12.69
C SER A 316 -2.43 -5.16 12.62
N LEU A 317 -1.75 -4.00 12.59
CA LEU A 317 -0.29 -3.90 12.62
C LEU A 317 0.28 -4.35 13.98
N VAL A 318 -0.38 -3.97 15.07
CA VAL A 318 0.00 -4.43 16.42
C VAL A 318 -0.15 -5.95 16.53
N LEU A 319 -1.27 -6.52 16.05
CA LEU A 319 -1.46 -7.97 16.02
C LEU A 319 -0.42 -8.66 15.13
N ALA A 320 -0.07 -8.08 13.97
CA ALA A 320 0.96 -8.62 13.10
C ALA A 320 2.31 -8.75 13.82
N TYR A 321 2.71 -7.73 14.56
CA TYR A 321 3.94 -7.75 15.37
C TYR A 321 3.87 -8.75 16.52
N LEU A 322 2.79 -8.75 17.29
CA LEU A 322 2.67 -9.60 18.48
C LEU A 322 2.52 -11.09 18.14
N LEU A 323 1.90 -11.40 17.01
CA LEU A 323 1.57 -12.78 16.60
C LEU A 323 2.51 -13.31 15.51
N GLN A 324 3.57 -12.58 15.15
CA GLN A 324 4.44 -12.89 14.02
C GLN A 324 5.00 -14.32 14.00
N ALA A 325 5.27 -14.89 15.17
CA ALA A 325 5.84 -16.24 15.30
C ALA A 325 4.78 -17.35 15.49
N ASN A 326 3.49 -17.03 15.43
CA ASN A 326 2.41 -17.98 15.71
C ASN A 326 1.37 -17.96 14.59
N THR A 327 1.50 -18.88 13.63
CA THR A 327 0.61 -18.95 12.48
C THR A 327 -0.87 -19.16 12.85
N PRO A 328 -1.27 -20.11 13.73
CA PRO A 328 -2.66 -20.24 14.16
C PRO A 328 -3.24 -18.97 14.78
N ALA A 329 -2.48 -18.30 15.66
CA ALA A 329 -2.92 -17.06 16.28
C ALA A 329 -3.03 -15.91 15.25
N SER A 330 -2.11 -15.83 14.28
CA SER A 330 -2.17 -14.86 13.19
C SER A 330 -3.39 -15.07 12.30
N VAL A 331 -3.77 -16.33 12.02
CA VAL A 331 -5.02 -16.67 11.29
C VAL A 331 -6.23 -16.16 12.05
N VAL A 332 -6.33 -16.46 13.34
CA VAL A 332 -7.43 -15.97 14.18
C VAL A 332 -7.47 -14.45 14.22
N GLY A 333 -6.31 -13.80 14.41
CA GLY A 333 -6.19 -12.34 14.37
C GLY A 333 -6.68 -11.75 13.06
N PHE A 334 -6.30 -12.34 11.93
CA PHE A 334 -6.74 -11.92 10.60
C PHE A 334 -8.27 -12.05 10.42
N VAL A 335 -8.84 -13.17 10.84
CA VAL A 335 -10.30 -13.37 10.81
C VAL A 335 -11.02 -12.34 11.70
N VAL A 336 -10.52 -12.06 12.89
CA VAL A 336 -11.07 -11.03 13.79
C VAL A 336 -11.06 -9.65 13.12
N ILE A 337 -9.96 -9.26 12.48
CA ILE A 337 -9.87 -7.98 11.75
C ILE A 337 -10.90 -7.91 10.61
N ILE A 338 -11.05 -8.99 9.84
CA ILE A 338 -12.08 -9.04 8.77
C ILE A 338 -13.48 -8.90 9.36
N VAL A 339 -13.80 -9.59 10.45
CA VAL A 339 -15.12 -9.51 11.10
C VAL A 339 -15.37 -8.08 11.62
N CYS A 340 -14.37 -7.45 12.23
CA CYS A 340 -14.44 -6.06 12.68
C CYS A 340 -14.68 -5.11 11.51
N TYR A 341 -13.95 -5.28 10.39
CA TYR A 341 -14.13 -4.50 9.17
C TYR A 341 -15.56 -4.65 8.63
N LEU A 342 -16.06 -5.89 8.45
CA LEU A 342 -17.39 -6.15 7.92
C LEU A 342 -18.49 -5.61 8.84
N THR A 343 -18.30 -5.70 10.15
CA THR A 343 -19.23 -5.16 11.15
C THR A 343 -19.29 -3.64 11.07
N LEU A 344 -18.13 -2.98 11.01
CA LEU A 344 -18.05 -1.53 10.85
C LEU A 344 -18.68 -1.10 9.53
N TYR A 345 -18.35 -1.78 8.43
CA TYR A 345 -18.93 -1.53 7.11
C TYR A 345 -20.45 -1.67 7.12
N ALA A 346 -21.00 -2.74 7.69
CA ALA A 346 -22.44 -2.97 7.78
C ALA A 346 -23.15 -1.84 8.56
N ARG A 347 -22.58 -1.38 9.67
CA ARG A 347 -23.08 -0.22 10.41
C ARG A 347 -23.10 1.06 9.58
N MET A 348 -22.05 1.26 8.76
CA MET A 348 -21.95 2.42 7.86
C MET A 348 -23.00 2.38 6.74
N VAL A 349 -23.34 1.22 6.21
CA VAL A 349 -24.33 1.09 5.11
C VAL A 349 -25.79 1.14 5.60
N LYS A 350 -26.05 1.07 6.91
CA LYS A 350 -27.42 1.03 7.49
C LYS A 350 -28.22 -0.20 7.02
N PHE A 351 -27.62 -1.37 6.97
CA PHE A 351 -28.38 -2.60 6.82
C PHE A 351 -29.24 -2.82 8.07
N ARG A 352 -30.56 -3.01 7.88
CA ARG A 352 -31.42 -3.57 8.93
C ARG A 352 -31.11 -5.07 8.99
N TRP A 353 -30.50 -5.51 10.08
CA TRP A 353 -30.21 -6.91 10.35
C TRP A 353 -31.51 -7.65 10.60
N THR A 354 -32.02 -8.36 9.61
CA THR A 354 -33.13 -9.30 9.80
C THR A 354 -32.62 -10.73 9.94
N THR A 355 -31.44 -11.06 9.37
CA THR A 355 -30.75 -12.35 9.57
C THR A 355 -29.23 -12.19 9.33
N PRO A 356 -28.36 -13.05 9.89
CA PRO A 356 -26.91 -13.00 9.67
C PRO A 356 -26.47 -13.12 8.21
N PHE A 357 -27.32 -13.64 7.34
CA PHE A 357 -27.04 -13.84 5.92
C PHE A 357 -27.63 -12.76 4.99
N CYS A 358 -28.39 -11.79 5.49
CA CYS A 358 -28.95 -10.69 4.70
C CYS A 358 -27.98 -9.53 4.42
N PHE A 359 -26.66 -9.78 4.43
CA PHE A 359 -25.65 -8.78 4.07
C PHE A 359 -25.79 -8.24 2.64
N PHE A 360 -26.59 -8.87 1.79
CA PHE A 360 -26.47 -8.75 0.34
C PHE A 360 -27.73 -8.30 -0.40
N GLN A 361 -28.85 -8.13 0.29
CA GLN A 361 -30.04 -7.57 -0.35
C GLN A 361 -30.01 -6.02 -0.27
N VAL A 362 -29.31 -5.38 -1.16
CA VAL A 362 -29.50 -3.96 -1.45
C VAL A 362 -30.57 -3.87 -2.54
N LYS A 363 -31.80 -3.48 -2.19
CA LYS A 363 -32.76 -3.08 -3.19
C LYS A 363 -32.18 -1.89 -3.95
N PRO A 364 -32.15 -1.89 -5.28
CA PRO A 364 -31.81 -0.72 -6.08
C PRO A 364 -32.84 0.37 -5.79
N ARG A 365 -32.37 1.57 -5.48
CA ARG A 365 -33.12 2.80 -5.66
C ARG A 365 -32.78 3.42 -6.99
#